data_8e7965d4d3ee196cbe0fa153c881b425
#
_entry.id   8e7965d4d3ee196cbe0fa153c881b425
#
_cell.length_a   1.000
_cell.length_b   1.000
_cell.length_c   1.000
_cell.angle_alpha   90.00
_cell.angle_beta   90.00
_cell.angle_gamma   90.00
#
_symmetry.space_group_name_H-M   'P 1'
#
loop_
_entity.id
_entity.type
_entity.pdbx_description
1 polymer ?
#
loop_
_entity_poly.entity_id
_entity_poly.type
_entity_poly.pdbx_seq_one_letter_code
_entity_poly.pdbx_strand_id
1 'polypeptide(L)'
;MVKAYKRVLLKLSGEALMGDDAFGINRSTIVRMTEEVAEVAALGVELAIVIGGGNIFRGVAPGAQGMDRATADYMGMMATIMNALALQDALKHRGIDSRVQSALNIEQVVEPYIRPKALRYLEEGRVVIFAAGTGNPFFTTDTAAALRGAEIGAEIVLKATKVDGIYSADPNKDPEATRYARISFDEVISRRLEVMDATAFALCRDQKLPIKVFSINKHGALKRAVLGEDEGTLVHV
;
A
#
# COMPACT_ATOMS: atom_id res chain seq x y z
N MET A 1 -2.65 3.53 24.84
CA MET A 1 -2.03 4.48 23.88
C MET A 1 -3.17 5.08 23.05
N VAL A 2 -3.16 6.39 22.84
CA VAL A 2 -4.17 7.04 21.99
C VAL A 2 -3.71 6.88 20.55
N LYS A 3 -4.50 6.19 19.71
CA LYS A 3 -4.25 6.08 18.27
C LYS A 3 -4.53 7.42 17.60
N ALA A 4 -3.64 7.85 16.68
CA ALA A 4 -3.86 9.10 15.95
C ALA A 4 -4.94 8.95 14.86
N TYR A 5 -5.12 7.70 14.34
CA TYR A 5 -6.04 7.41 13.24
C TYR A 5 -6.93 6.22 13.59
N LYS A 6 -8.23 6.34 13.28
CA LYS A 6 -9.20 5.25 13.45
C LYS A 6 -9.17 4.30 12.26
N ARG A 7 -9.16 4.84 11.03
CA ARG A 7 -9.18 4.07 9.77
C ARG A 7 -8.00 4.47 8.90
N VAL A 8 -7.19 3.49 8.52
CA VAL A 8 -5.99 3.71 7.69
C VAL A 8 -5.98 2.80 6.48
N LEU A 9 -5.40 3.27 5.40
CA LEU A 9 -5.08 2.43 4.24
C LEU A 9 -3.57 2.29 4.13
N LEU A 10 -3.07 1.06 4.23
CA LEU A 10 -1.68 0.70 4.04
C LEU A 10 -1.44 0.29 2.58
N LYS A 11 -0.54 0.98 1.89
CA LYS A 11 -0.09 0.59 0.56
C LYS A 11 1.26 -0.11 0.65
N LEU A 12 1.28 -1.35 0.21
CA LEU A 12 2.49 -2.19 0.11
C LEU A 12 2.89 -2.37 -1.36
N SER A 13 4.18 -2.23 -1.69
CA SER A 13 4.68 -2.71 -2.98
C SER A 13 4.75 -4.23 -2.98
N GLY A 14 4.59 -4.88 -4.14
CA GLY A 14 4.81 -6.33 -4.25
C GLY A 14 6.22 -6.73 -3.81
N GLU A 15 7.21 -5.88 -4.07
CA GLU A 15 8.60 -6.08 -3.62
C GLU A 15 8.75 -6.20 -2.10
N ALA A 16 7.79 -5.65 -1.33
CA ALA A 16 7.79 -5.80 0.12
C ALA A 16 7.55 -7.26 0.57
N LEU A 17 7.07 -8.14 -0.32
CA LEU A 17 6.92 -9.57 -0.06
C LEU A 17 8.05 -10.43 -0.64
N MET A 18 8.94 -9.83 -1.42
CA MET A 18 10.01 -10.54 -2.13
C MET A 18 11.24 -10.76 -1.22
N GLY A 19 11.49 -9.86 -0.28
CA GLY A 19 12.71 -9.85 0.52
C GLY A 19 13.94 -9.67 -0.37
N ASP A 20 14.95 -10.51 -0.16
CA ASP A 20 16.20 -10.51 -0.94
C ASP A 20 16.12 -11.42 -2.18
N ASP A 21 15.00 -12.11 -2.40
CA ASP A 21 14.80 -12.96 -3.56
C ASP A 21 14.65 -12.10 -4.84
N ALA A 22 14.98 -12.67 -6.00
CA ALA A 22 14.89 -11.97 -7.29
C ALA A 22 13.44 -11.80 -7.77
N PHE A 23 12.52 -12.67 -7.34
CA PHE A 23 11.09 -12.64 -7.66
C PHE A 23 10.28 -13.51 -6.68
N GLY A 24 8.96 -13.35 -6.74
CA GLY A 24 8.04 -14.20 -5.99
C GLY A 24 7.76 -13.70 -4.56
N ILE A 25 7.35 -14.62 -3.71
CA ILE A 25 6.96 -14.34 -2.32
C ILE A 25 7.91 -15.07 -1.38
N ASN A 26 8.64 -14.31 -0.58
CA ASN A 26 9.54 -14.85 0.43
C ASN A 26 8.78 -15.10 1.74
N ARG A 27 8.86 -16.33 2.25
CA ARG A 27 8.11 -16.76 3.43
C ARG A 27 8.49 -15.96 4.70
N SER A 28 9.76 -15.73 4.93
CA SER A 28 10.22 -14.99 6.11
C SER A 28 9.77 -13.53 6.07
N THR A 29 9.77 -12.94 4.88
CA THR A 29 9.34 -11.56 4.65
C THR A 29 7.83 -11.41 4.88
N ILE A 30 6.98 -12.34 4.39
CA ILE A 30 5.54 -12.26 4.62
C ILE A 30 5.19 -12.48 6.09
N VAL A 31 5.91 -13.36 6.79
CA VAL A 31 5.75 -13.56 8.24
C VAL A 31 6.04 -12.27 9.00
N ARG A 32 7.16 -11.60 8.73
CA ARG A 32 7.51 -10.30 9.32
C ARG A 32 6.44 -9.24 9.02
N MET A 33 5.94 -9.18 7.78
CA MET A 33 4.88 -8.26 7.40
C MET A 33 3.61 -8.50 8.22
N THR A 34 3.24 -9.75 8.46
CA THR A 34 2.05 -10.07 9.27
C THR A 34 2.24 -9.74 10.74
N GLU A 35 3.46 -9.68 11.25
CA GLU A 35 3.76 -9.18 12.60
C GLU A 35 3.44 -7.70 12.73
N GLU A 36 3.94 -6.88 11.82
CA GLU A 36 3.64 -5.44 11.78
C GLU A 36 2.11 -5.18 11.65
N VAL A 37 1.42 -5.95 10.80
CA VAL A 37 -0.03 -5.85 10.64
C VAL A 37 -0.76 -6.26 11.92
N ALA A 38 -0.31 -7.34 12.59
CA ALA A 38 -0.90 -7.83 13.83
C ALA A 38 -0.81 -6.79 14.95
N GLU A 39 0.34 -6.12 15.09
CA GLU A 39 0.52 -5.07 16.08
C GLU A 39 -0.46 -3.90 15.88
N VAL A 40 -0.72 -3.52 14.64
CA VAL A 40 -1.67 -2.45 14.30
C VAL A 40 -3.11 -2.91 14.52
N ALA A 41 -3.46 -4.11 14.09
CA ALA A 41 -4.79 -4.68 14.31
C ALA A 41 -5.13 -4.76 15.82
N ALA A 42 -4.15 -5.12 16.66
CA ALA A 42 -4.31 -5.18 18.12
C ALA A 42 -4.59 -3.80 18.76
N LEU A 43 -4.28 -2.69 18.09
CA LEU A 43 -4.66 -1.35 18.52
C LEU A 43 -6.14 -1.02 18.26
N GLY A 44 -6.88 -1.91 17.61
CA GLY A 44 -8.28 -1.66 17.20
C GLY A 44 -8.40 -0.63 16.09
N VAL A 45 -7.38 -0.54 15.22
CA VAL A 45 -7.40 0.30 14.01
C VAL A 45 -8.11 -0.44 12.89
N GLU A 46 -9.00 0.22 12.20
CA GLU A 46 -9.64 -0.27 10.99
C GLU A 46 -8.62 -0.22 9.84
N LEU A 47 -8.03 -1.39 9.52
CA LEU A 47 -6.91 -1.48 8.59
C LEU A 47 -7.33 -2.04 7.25
N ALA A 48 -7.17 -1.24 6.19
CA ALA A 48 -7.23 -1.68 4.80
C ALA A 48 -5.82 -1.75 4.19
N ILE A 49 -5.60 -2.69 3.28
CA ILE A 49 -4.31 -2.89 2.60
C ILE A 49 -4.53 -2.91 1.10
N VAL A 50 -3.74 -2.15 0.35
CA VAL A 50 -3.56 -2.30 -1.11
C VAL A 50 -2.17 -2.85 -1.35
N ILE A 51 -2.07 -3.94 -2.11
CA ILE A 51 -0.81 -4.60 -2.39
C ILE A 51 -0.47 -4.59 -3.88
N GLY A 52 0.81 -4.32 -4.20
CA GLY A 52 1.33 -4.38 -5.58
C GLY A 52 1.64 -5.80 -6.02
N GLY A 53 1.93 -5.97 -7.33
CA GLY A 53 2.25 -7.26 -7.96
C GLY A 53 3.66 -7.35 -8.56
N GLY A 54 4.51 -6.33 -8.37
CA GLY A 54 5.79 -6.19 -9.05
C GLY A 54 6.86 -7.23 -8.70
N ASN A 55 6.67 -8.03 -7.65
CA ASN A 55 7.50 -9.18 -7.30
C ASN A 55 7.19 -10.43 -8.14
N ILE A 56 6.02 -10.50 -8.76
CA ILE A 56 5.57 -11.64 -9.57
C ILE A 56 5.61 -11.26 -11.05
N PHE A 57 5.04 -10.10 -11.41
CA PHE A 57 4.98 -9.62 -12.78
C PHE A 57 5.12 -8.11 -12.87
N ARG A 58 5.96 -7.65 -13.81
CA ARG A 58 6.13 -6.23 -14.14
C ARG A 58 5.92 -6.03 -15.63
N GLY A 59 4.93 -5.24 -16.02
CA GLY A 59 4.63 -4.93 -17.41
C GLY A 59 5.75 -4.18 -18.16
N VAL A 60 6.69 -3.58 -17.43
CA VAL A 60 7.88 -2.92 -17.98
C VAL A 60 9.13 -3.82 -18.00
N ALA A 61 9.02 -5.07 -17.53
CA ALA A 61 10.14 -6.01 -17.55
C ALA A 61 10.47 -6.49 -18.98
N PRO A 62 11.73 -6.95 -19.26
CA PRO A 62 12.09 -7.48 -20.56
C PRO A 62 11.16 -8.59 -21.09
N GLY A 63 10.59 -9.40 -20.20
CA GLY A 63 9.61 -10.43 -20.56
C GLY A 63 8.26 -9.91 -21.05
N ALA A 64 7.98 -8.63 -20.88
CA ALA A 64 6.79 -7.95 -21.38
C ALA A 64 7.05 -7.16 -22.69
N GLN A 65 8.28 -7.21 -23.24
CA GLN A 65 8.60 -6.54 -24.49
C GLN A 65 7.74 -7.05 -25.64
N GLY A 66 7.07 -6.13 -26.34
CA GLY A 66 6.15 -6.47 -27.42
C GLY A 66 4.74 -6.88 -26.97
N MET A 67 4.49 -6.93 -25.67
CA MET A 67 3.16 -7.19 -25.12
C MET A 67 2.32 -5.91 -25.15
N ASP A 68 1.02 -6.04 -25.45
CA ASP A 68 0.07 -4.97 -25.30
C ASP A 68 0.02 -4.49 -23.84
N ARG A 69 0.00 -3.17 -23.65
CA ARG A 69 0.04 -2.54 -22.32
C ARG A 69 -1.15 -2.97 -21.44
N ALA A 70 -2.35 -3.02 -22.00
CA ALA A 70 -3.53 -3.41 -21.22
C ALA A 70 -3.44 -4.88 -20.77
N THR A 71 -2.95 -5.76 -21.63
CA THR A 71 -2.70 -7.18 -21.32
C THR A 71 -1.67 -7.29 -20.18
N ALA A 72 -0.56 -6.57 -20.26
CA ALA A 72 0.46 -6.57 -19.23
C ALA A 72 -0.07 -6.05 -17.88
N ASP A 73 -0.91 -5.02 -17.91
CA ASP A 73 -1.54 -4.48 -16.70
C ASP A 73 -2.52 -5.48 -16.06
N TYR A 74 -3.30 -6.23 -16.86
CA TYR A 74 -4.14 -7.34 -16.34
C TYR A 74 -3.31 -8.42 -15.69
N MET A 75 -2.18 -8.82 -16.27
CA MET A 75 -1.26 -9.77 -15.63
C MET A 75 -0.72 -9.23 -14.30
N GLY A 76 -0.40 -7.94 -14.24
CA GLY A 76 -0.03 -7.26 -12.99
C GLY A 76 -1.16 -7.28 -11.94
N MET A 77 -2.42 -7.09 -12.37
CA MET A 77 -3.59 -7.21 -11.49
C MET A 77 -3.73 -8.62 -10.93
N MET A 78 -3.55 -9.66 -11.78
CA MET A 78 -3.55 -11.05 -11.32
C MET A 78 -2.42 -11.32 -10.31
N ALA A 79 -1.25 -10.77 -10.52
CA ALA A 79 -0.13 -10.86 -9.59
C ALA A 79 -0.47 -10.25 -8.21
N THR A 80 -1.22 -9.15 -8.17
CA THR A 80 -1.68 -8.58 -6.89
C THR A 80 -2.65 -9.50 -6.16
N ILE A 81 -3.50 -10.25 -6.88
CA ILE A 81 -4.43 -11.22 -6.28
C ILE A 81 -3.63 -12.36 -5.63
N MET A 82 -2.60 -12.87 -6.29
CA MET A 82 -1.72 -13.88 -5.71
C MET A 82 -1.07 -13.40 -4.41
N ASN A 83 -0.54 -12.17 -4.40
CA ASN A 83 0.03 -11.56 -3.19
C ASN A 83 -1.01 -11.37 -2.08
N ALA A 84 -2.22 -10.95 -2.43
CA ALA A 84 -3.32 -10.75 -1.47
C ALA A 84 -3.73 -12.05 -0.79
N LEU A 85 -3.83 -13.16 -1.55
CA LEU A 85 -4.13 -14.49 -1.04
C LEU A 85 -3.03 -14.98 -0.10
N ALA A 86 -1.77 -14.81 -0.49
CA ALA A 86 -0.64 -15.20 0.35
C ALA A 86 -0.60 -14.40 1.67
N LEU A 87 -0.89 -13.09 1.61
CA LEU A 87 -0.97 -12.26 2.81
C LEU A 87 -2.15 -12.66 3.70
N GLN A 88 -3.32 -12.94 3.12
CA GLN A 88 -4.50 -13.42 3.84
C GLN A 88 -4.22 -14.73 4.56
N ASP A 89 -3.61 -15.70 3.89
CA ASP A 89 -3.25 -16.99 4.49
C ASP A 89 -2.27 -16.81 5.65
N ALA A 90 -1.25 -15.98 5.47
CA ALA A 90 -0.27 -15.68 6.51
C ALA A 90 -0.90 -14.96 7.72
N LEU A 91 -1.86 -14.04 7.52
CA LEU A 91 -2.63 -13.40 8.60
C LEU A 91 -3.51 -14.40 9.34
N LYS A 92 -4.14 -15.33 8.62
CA LYS A 92 -4.96 -16.39 9.22
C LYS A 92 -4.13 -17.26 10.17
N HIS A 93 -2.89 -17.61 9.83
CA HIS A 93 -1.99 -18.37 10.71
C HIS A 93 -1.63 -17.62 12.00
N ARG A 94 -1.84 -16.29 12.04
CA ARG A 94 -1.69 -15.46 13.25
C ARG A 94 -3.02 -15.18 13.98
N GLY A 95 -4.10 -15.80 13.54
CA GLY A 95 -5.43 -15.60 14.14
C GLY A 95 -6.08 -14.26 13.75
N ILE A 96 -5.58 -13.58 12.72
CA ILE A 96 -6.14 -12.31 12.25
C ILE A 96 -7.17 -12.60 11.16
N ASP A 97 -8.43 -12.21 11.42
CA ASP A 97 -9.49 -12.32 10.42
C ASP A 97 -9.26 -11.23 9.34
N SER A 98 -9.23 -11.67 8.10
CA SER A 98 -9.01 -10.80 6.95
C SER A 98 -9.87 -11.21 5.76
N ARG A 99 -10.14 -10.26 4.87
CA ARG A 99 -10.94 -10.47 3.65
C ARG A 99 -10.23 -9.86 2.45
N VAL A 100 -10.12 -10.65 1.38
CA VAL A 100 -9.62 -10.15 0.09
C VAL A 100 -10.82 -9.75 -0.76
N GLN A 101 -10.79 -8.52 -1.26
CA GLN A 101 -11.75 -8.02 -2.24
C GLN A 101 -11.02 -7.60 -3.51
N SER A 102 -11.47 -8.09 -4.66
CA SER A 102 -10.85 -7.86 -5.97
C SER A 102 -11.67 -6.88 -6.81
N ALA A 103 -10.97 -5.99 -7.50
CA ALA A 103 -11.56 -5.14 -8.53
C ALA A 103 -11.87 -5.90 -9.84
N LEU A 104 -11.28 -7.09 -10.04
CA LEU A 104 -11.65 -8.02 -11.10
C LEU A 104 -12.57 -9.11 -10.53
N ASN A 105 -13.60 -9.48 -11.28
CA ASN A 105 -14.53 -10.54 -10.89
C ASN A 105 -13.88 -11.93 -11.07
N ILE A 106 -13.48 -12.54 -9.96
CA ILE A 106 -12.92 -13.90 -9.88
C ILE A 106 -13.55 -14.56 -8.64
N GLU A 107 -14.87 -14.64 -8.63
CA GLU A 107 -15.68 -15.02 -7.47
C GLU A 107 -15.35 -16.39 -6.87
N GLN A 108 -14.80 -17.31 -7.67
CA GLN A 108 -14.36 -18.62 -7.20
C GLN A 108 -13.13 -18.55 -6.28
N VAL A 109 -12.39 -17.43 -6.29
CA VAL A 109 -11.11 -17.29 -5.60
C VAL A 109 -11.16 -16.20 -4.53
N VAL A 110 -11.72 -15.04 -4.86
CA VAL A 110 -11.80 -13.85 -3.98
C VAL A 110 -13.13 -13.15 -4.15
N GLU A 111 -13.53 -12.41 -3.13
CA GLU A 111 -14.77 -11.63 -3.17
C GLU A 111 -14.65 -10.45 -4.15
N PRO A 112 -15.72 -10.12 -4.91
CA PRO A 112 -15.74 -8.87 -5.66
C PRO A 112 -15.71 -7.66 -4.70
N TYR A 113 -15.06 -6.58 -5.13
CA TYR A 113 -15.06 -5.34 -4.36
C TYR A 113 -16.46 -4.73 -4.30
N ILE A 114 -16.98 -4.61 -3.11
CA ILE A 114 -18.26 -3.94 -2.82
C ILE A 114 -18.03 -3.01 -1.63
N ARG A 115 -18.04 -1.69 -1.86
CA ARG A 115 -17.72 -0.67 -0.85
C ARG A 115 -18.48 -0.86 0.48
N PRO A 116 -19.81 -1.01 0.55
CA PRO A 116 -20.53 -1.23 1.80
C PRO A 116 -20.07 -2.48 2.56
N LYS A 117 -19.66 -3.52 1.83
CA LYS A 117 -19.15 -4.77 2.42
C LYS A 117 -17.76 -4.57 3.02
N ALA A 118 -16.89 -3.81 2.33
CA ALA A 118 -15.57 -3.43 2.83
C ALA A 118 -15.68 -2.62 4.14
N LEU A 119 -16.56 -1.62 4.17
CA LEU A 119 -16.79 -0.79 5.35
C LEU A 119 -17.27 -1.64 6.55
N ARG A 120 -18.23 -2.55 6.33
CA ARG A 120 -18.69 -3.46 7.37
C ARG A 120 -17.56 -4.32 7.93
N TYR A 121 -16.71 -4.89 7.08
CA TYR A 121 -15.58 -5.70 7.52
C TYR A 121 -14.59 -4.90 8.36
N LEU A 122 -14.28 -3.67 7.96
CA LEU A 122 -13.42 -2.78 8.73
C LEU A 122 -14.02 -2.44 10.10
N GLU A 123 -15.31 -2.14 10.16
CA GLU A 123 -16.05 -1.87 11.40
C GLU A 123 -16.14 -3.09 12.33
N GLU A 124 -16.15 -4.30 11.76
CA GLU A 124 -16.07 -5.57 12.49
C GLU A 124 -14.64 -5.91 12.97
N GLY A 125 -13.65 -5.03 12.70
CA GLY A 125 -12.25 -5.22 13.08
C GLY A 125 -11.47 -6.19 12.19
N ARG A 126 -11.98 -6.52 11.00
CA ARG A 126 -11.28 -7.36 10.02
C ARG A 126 -10.33 -6.53 9.18
N VAL A 127 -9.19 -7.10 8.84
CA VAL A 127 -8.29 -6.52 7.85
C VAL A 127 -8.87 -6.72 6.45
N VAL A 128 -9.01 -5.67 5.66
CA VAL A 128 -9.49 -5.76 4.27
C VAL A 128 -8.31 -5.58 3.31
N ILE A 129 -8.08 -6.55 2.43
CA ILE A 129 -7.01 -6.52 1.43
C ILE A 129 -7.64 -6.29 0.07
N PHE A 130 -7.34 -5.15 -0.55
CA PHE A 130 -7.80 -4.82 -1.89
C PHE A 130 -6.81 -5.31 -2.94
N ALA A 131 -7.28 -6.15 -3.85
CA ALA A 131 -6.52 -6.74 -4.94
C ALA A 131 -7.00 -6.26 -6.31
N ALA A 132 -6.24 -6.56 -7.36
CA ALA A 132 -6.47 -6.16 -8.74
C ALA A 132 -6.45 -4.64 -8.98
N GLY A 133 -5.78 -3.89 -8.13
CA GLY A 133 -5.60 -2.46 -8.31
C GLY A 133 -6.92 -1.70 -8.42
N THR A 134 -7.07 -0.89 -9.48
CA THR A 134 -8.33 -0.21 -9.83
C THR A 134 -9.29 -1.08 -10.64
N GLY A 135 -8.85 -2.24 -11.13
CA GLY A 135 -9.56 -3.06 -12.11
C GLY A 135 -9.44 -2.56 -13.55
N ASN A 136 -8.74 -1.46 -13.77
CA ASN A 136 -8.56 -0.85 -15.09
C ASN A 136 -7.08 -0.77 -15.47
N PRO A 137 -6.72 -1.08 -16.72
CA PRO A 137 -5.38 -0.83 -17.24
C PRO A 137 -4.96 0.65 -17.13
N PHE A 138 -3.69 0.91 -17.29
CA PHE A 138 -3.03 2.24 -17.25
C PHE A 138 -2.92 2.90 -15.88
N PHE A 139 -3.49 2.33 -14.83
CA PHE A 139 -3.37 2.81 -13.46
C PHE A 139 -2.44 1.93 -12.63
N THR A 140 -1.75 2.55 -11.68
CA THR A 140 -0.87 1.83 -10.75
C THR A 140 -1.60 1.43 -9.46
N THR A 141 -0.93 0.68 -8.61
CA THR A 141 -1.44 0.37 -7.27
C THR A 141 -1.35 1.58 -6.31
N ASP A 142 -0.58 2.62 -6.63
CA ASP A 142 -0.64 3.90 -5.91
C ASP A 142 -1.99 4.59 -6.18
N THR A 143 -2.43 4.64 -7.45
CA THR A 143 -3.77 5.13 -7.81
C THR A 143 -4.86 4.32 -7.12
N ALA A 144 -4.72 2.98 -7.07
CA ALA A 144 -5.68 2.14 -6.36
C ALA A 144 -5.72 2.46 -4.85
N ALA A 145 -4.57 2.73 -4.22
CA ALA A 145 -4.51 3.10 -2.81
C ALA A 145 -5.22 4.43 -2.54
N ALA A 146 -4.99 5.45 -3.38
CA ALA A 146 -5.69 6.73 -3.29
C ALA A 146 -7.20 6.57 -3.44
N LEU A 147 -7.65 5.82 -4.47
CA LEU A 147 -9.06 5.57 -4.75
C LEU A 147 -9.75 4.81 -3.60
N ARG A 148 -9.20 3.67 -3.18
CA ARG A 148 -9.77 2.89 -2.08
C ARG A 148 -9.72 3.65 -0.76
N GLY A 149 -8.65 4.40 -0.50
CA GLY A 149 -8.55 5.27 0.68
C GLY A 149 -9.69 6.28 0.75
N ALA A 150 -9.96 6.98 -0.35
CA ALA A 150 -11.08 7.92 -0.44
C ALA A 150 -12.44 7.22 -0.29
N GLU A 151 -12.65 6.10 -0.98
CA GLU A 151 -13.93 5.34 -0.96
C GLU A 151 -14.28 4.80 0.43
N ILE A 152 -13.31 4.33 1.19
CA ILE A 152 -13.57 3.79 2.54
C ILE A 152 -13.52 4.88 3.62
N GLY A 153 -13.21 6.13 3.27
CA GLY A 153 -13.04 7.21 4.24
C GLY A 153 -11.84 6.98 5.16
N ALA A 154 -10.70 6.55 4.61
CA ALA A 154 -9.45 6.46 5.36
C ALA A 154 -8.99 7.86 5.76
N GLU A 155 -8.46 8.00 6.97
CA GLU A 155 -7.93 9.25 7.49
C GLU A 155 -6.52 9.55 6.98
N ILE A 156 -5.82 8.51 6.48
CA ILE A 156 -4.47 8.61 5.95
C ILE A 156 -4.17 7.41 5.03
N VAL A 157 -3.36 7.64 4.01
CA VAL A 157 -2.68 6.59 3.23
C VAL A 157 -1.26 6.42 3.75
N LEU A 158 -0.93 5.24 4.23
CA LEU A 158 0.39 4.85 4.71
C LEU A 158 1.13 4.16 3.56
N LYS A 159 2.06 4.86 2.91
CA LYS A 159 2.88 4.31 1.83
C LYS A 159 4.16 3.71 2.40
N ALA A 160 4.19 2.38 2.46
CA ALA A 160 5.37 1.63 2.88
C ALA A 160 6.35 1.46 1.70
N THR A 161 7.60 1.89 1.89
CA THR A 161 8.66 1.89 0.88
C THR A 161 9.96 1.30 1.45
N LYS A 162 11.01 1.21 0.62
CA LYS A 162 12.36 0.84 1.07
C LYS A 162 13.09 2.02 1.73
N VAL A 163 12.73 3.27 1.38
CA VAL A 163 13.27 4.50 1.96
C VAL A 163 12.39 4.99 3.10
N ASP A 164 12.96 5.74 4.01
CA ASP A 164 12.30 6.13 5.26
C ASP A 164 11.60 7.48 5.21
N GLY A 165 11.32 7.99 4.02
CA GLY A 165 10.59 9.24 3.83
C GLY A 165 10.85 9.89 2.48
N ILE A 166 10.45 11.16 2.37
CA ILE A 166 10.70 12.02 1.21
C ILE A 166 11.89 12.91 1.52
N TYR A 167 12.81 13.00 0.57
CA TYR A 167 14.05 13.75 0.68
C TYR A 167 14.09 14.92 -0.30
N SER A 168 14.96 15.90 -0.02
CA SER A 168 15.22 17.06 -0.88
C SER A 168 15.85 16.67 -2.22
N ALA A 169 16.56 15.52 -2.24
CA ALA A 169 17.16 14.89 -3.42
C ALA A 169 17.23 13.37 -3.16
N ASP A 170 17.68 12.57 -4.14
CA ASP A 170 17.89 11.13 -3.96
C ASP A 170 19.00 10.86 -2.93
N PRO A 171 18.71 10.32 -1.74
CA PRO A 171 19.71 10.12 -0.68
C PRO A 171 20.79 9.10 -1.04
N ASN A 172 20.58 8.28 -2.08
CA ASN A 172 21.59 7.34 -2.57
C ASN A 172 22.62 8.02 -3.50
N LYS A 173 22.29 9.21 -4.04
CA LYS A 173 23.14 9.98 -4.96
C LYS A 173 23.69 11.25 -4.34
N ASP A 174 22.95 11.83 -3.40
CA ASP A 174 23.30 13.09 -2.74
C ASP A 174 23.37 12.90 -1.22
N PRO A 175 24.59 12.86 -0.64
CA PRO A 175 24.77 12.71 0.80
C PRO A 175 24.21 13.89 1.63
N GLU A 176 24.01 15.06 1.00
CA GLU A 176 23.44 16.26 1.66
C GLU A 176 21.90 16.25 1.61
N ALA A 177 21.28 15.24 0.99
CA ALA A 177 19.84 15.12 0.93
C ALA A 177 19.25 15.04 2.34
N THR A 178 18.34 15.94 2.64
CA THR A 178 17.63 16.01 3.93
C THR A 178 16.22 15.47 3.84
N ARG A 179 15.82 14.65 4.81
CA ARG A 179 14.46 14.12 4.89
C ARG A 179 13.51 15.18 5.43
N TYR A 180 12.37 15.33 4.77
CA TYR A 180 11.28 16.14 5.30
C TYR A 180 10.51 15.37 6.38
N ALA A 181 10.28 15.97 7.54
CA ALA A 181 9.35 15.42 8.53
C ALA A 181 7.90 15.64 8.06
N ARG A 182 7.63 16.81 7.47
CA ARG A 182 6.34 17.21 6.90
C ARG A 182 6.59 18.04 5.64
N ILE A 183 5.69 17.91 4.67
CA ILE A 183 5.72 18.68 3.43
C ILE A 183 4.29 18.82 2.88
N SER A 184 3.95 19.94 2.27
CA SER A 184 2.64 20.12 1.65
C SER A 184 2.56 19.45 0.27
N PHE A 185 1.33 19.13 -0.18
CA PHE A 185 1.12 18.63 -1.55
C PHE A 185 1.67 19.61 -2.61
N ASP A 186 1.49 20.91 -2.41
CA ASP A 186 1.94 21.93 -3.36
C ASP A 186 3.47 22.03 -3.41
N GLU A 187 4.15 21.88 -2.27
CA GLU A 187 5.61 21.82 -2.25
C GLU A 187 6.18 20.60 -2.96
N VAL A 188 5.56 19.41 -2.76
CA VAL A 188 5.94 18.19 -3.48
C VAL A 188 5.83 18.42 -4.99
N ILE A 189 4.73 19.01 -5.47
CA ILE A 189 4.52 19.31 -6.89
C ILE A 189 5.54 20.34 -7.40
N SER A 190 5.71 21.46 -6.69
CA SER A 190 6.60 22.54 -7.12
C SER A 190 8.06 22.10 -7.19
N ARG A 191 8.47 21.22 -6.27
CA ARG A 191 9.83 20.65 -6.21
C ARG A 191 9.99 19.40 -7.06
N ARG A 192 8.92 18.91 -7.72
CA ARG A 192 8.91 17.69 -8.55
C ARG A 192 9.41 16.44 -7.81
N LEU A 193 9.06 16.30 -6.53
CA LEU A 193 9.46 15.16 -5.74
C LEU A 193 8.61 13.94 -6.09
N GLU A 194 9.25 12.78 -6.26
CA GLU A 194 8.58 11.54 -6.61
C GLU A 194 8.07 10.84 -5.34
N VAL A 195 6.77 10.95 -5.07
CA VAL A 195 6.11 10.32 -3.90
C VAL A 195 5.23 9.16 -4.34
N MET A 196 4.33 9.43 -5.28
CA MET A 196 3.40 8.50 -5.90
C MET A 196 3.27 8.86 -7.38
N ASP A 197 2.58 8.04 -8.18
CA ASP A 197 2.22 8.49 -9.53
C ASP A 197 1.32 9.73 -9.48
N ALA A 198 1.35 10.52 -10.56
CA ALA A 198 0.67 11.82 -10.61
C ALA A 198 -0.84 11.72 -10.36
N THR A 199 -1.48 10.65 -10.85
CA THR A 199 -2.92 10.42 -10.68
C THR A 199 -3.26 10.15 -9.22
N ALA A 200 -2.52 9.27 -8.55
CA ALA A 200 -2.68 8.97 -7.13
C ALA A 200 -2.50 10.21 -6.27
N PHE A 201 -1.43 10.97 -6.58
CA PHE A 201 -1.08 12.17 -5.83
C PHE A 201 -2.13 13.28 -5.96
N ALA A 202 -2.62 13.53 -7.20
CA ALA A 202 -3.69 14.48 -7.45
C ALA A 202 -4.98 14.09 -6.73
N LEU A 203 -5.36 12.80 -6.77
CA LEU A 203 -6.55 12.32 -6.09
C LEU A 203 -6.44 12.50 -4.56
N CYS A 204 -5.31 12.16 -3.95
CA CYS A 204 -5.11 12.36 -2.51
C CYS A 204 -5.20 13.84 -2.14
N ARG A 205 -4.59 14.76 -2.92
CA ARG A 205 -4.67 16.20 -2.70
C ARG A 205 -6.12 16.69 -2.78
N ASP A 206 -6.84 16.34 -3.84
CA ASP A 206 -8.20 16.81 -4.08
C ASP A 206 -9.19 16.30 -3.01
N GLN A 207 -8.98 15.07 -2.52
CA GLN A 207 -9.76 14.48 -1.42
C GLN A 207 -9.25 14.91 -0.03
N LYS A 208 -8.21 15.73 0.06
CA LYS A 208 -7.54 16.13 1.32
C LYS A 208 -7.12 14.92 2.16
N LEU A 209 -6.74 13.84 1.51
CA LEU A 209 -6.32 12.59 2.12
C LEU A 209 -4.79 12.61 2.31
N PRO A 210 -4.29 12.76 3.55
CA PRO A 210 -2.86 12.83 3.79
C PRO A 210 -2.16 11.53 3.43
N ILE A 211 -0.88 11.63 3.08
CA ILE A 211 -0.03 10.48 2.78
C ILE A 211 1.12 10.47 3.77
N LYS A 212 1.42 9.33 4.37
CA LYS A 212 2.65 9.14 5.15
C LYS A 212 3.55 8.13 4.46
N VAL A 213 4.75 8.58 4.09
CA VAL A 213 5.79 7.73 3.47
C VAL A 213 6.77 7.29 4.55
N PHE A 214 6.98 5.99 4.70
CA PHE A 214 7.85 5.43 5.72
C PHE A 214 8.53 4.14 5.26
N SER A 215 9.59 3.71 5.97
CA SER A 215 10.29 2.47 5.64
C SER A 215 9.65 1.27 6.29
N ILE A 216 9.26 0.28 5.47
CA ILE A 216 8.76 -1.01 5.94
C ILE A 216 9.88 -1.90 6.55
N ASN A 217 11.14 -1.54 6.30
CA ASN A 217 12.30 -2.30 6.80
C ASN A 217 12.62 -1.96 8.26
N LYS A 218 12.09 -0.87 8.81
CA LYS A 218 12.25 -0.50 10.22
C LYS A 218 11.20 -1.22 11.05
N HIS A 219 11.62 -2.09 11.96
CA HIS A 219 10.70 -2.79 12.85
C HIS A 219 9.84 -1.83 13.67
N GLY A 220 8.53 -2.09 13.75
CA GLY A 220 7.55 -1.25 14.44
C GLY A 220 7.23 0.07 13.75
N ALA A 221 7.76 0.34 12.55
CA ALA A 221 7.51 1.60 11.84
C ALA A 221 6.04 1.79 11.47
N LEU A 222 5.34 0.72 11.06
CA LEU A 222 3.92 0.78 10.77
C LEU A 222 3.12 1.21 12.00
N LYS A 223 3.42 0.63 13.15
CA LYS A 223 2.76 0.98 14.42
C LYS A 223 3.00 2.45 14.81
N ARG A 224 4.27 2.91 14.74
CA ARG A 224 4.61 4.32 15.02
C ARG A 224 3.90 5.27 14.06
N ALA A 225 3.82 4.92 12.76
CA ALA A 225 3.10 5.71 11.78
C ALA A 225 1.61 5.84 12.12
N VAL A 226 0.96 4.75 12.55
CA VAL A 226 -0.46 4.72 12.97
C VAL A 226 -0.69 5.49 14.28
N LEU A 227 0.26 5.46 15.20
CA LEU A 227 0.19 6.24 16.44
C LEU A 227 0.47 7.73 16.23
N GLY A 228 0.83 8.16 15.02
CA GLY A 228 1.14 9.57 14.72
C GLY A 228 2.50 10.03 15.20
N GLU A 229 3.38 9.09 15.57
CA GLU A 229 4.74 9.38 15.99
C GLU A 229 5.60 9.93 14.83
N ASP A 230 6.78 10.46 15.17
CA ASP A 230 7.75 10.97 14.17
C ASP A 230 8.40 9.80 13.39
N GLU A 231 7.63 9.25 12.46
CA GLU A 231 8.05 8.19 11.54
C GLU A 231 7.80 8.64 10.12
N GLY A 232 8.84 8.59 9.30
CA GLY A 232 8.73 8.91 7.87
C GLY A 232 8.47 10.39 7.57
N THR A 233 7.79 10.65 6.46
CA THR A 233 7.38 11.98 6.01
C THR A 233 5.87 12.06 5.88
N LEU A 234 5.25 13.08 6.47
CA LEU A 234 3.82 13.37 6.29
C LEU A 234 3.62 14.38 5.17
N VAL A 235 2.89 13.98 4.11
CA VAL A 235 2.38 14.88 3.07
C VAL A 235 0.97 15.31 3.44
N HIS A 236 0.73 16.61 3.46
CA HIS A 236 -0.55 17.18 3.92
C HIS A 236 -1.01 18.36 3.05
N VAL A 237 -2.24 18.79 3.21
CA VAL A 237 -2.81 20.00 2.59
C VAL A 237 -2.23 21.23 3.21
#